data_39517ed91ab63db046c059e987b64506
#
_entry.id   39517ed91ab63db046c059e987b64506
#
_cell.length_a   1.000
_cell.length_b   1.000
_cell.length_c   1.000
_cell.angle_alpha   90.00
_cell.angle_beta   90.00
_cell.angle_gamma   90.00
#
_symmetry.space_group_name_H-M   'P 1'
#
loop_
_entity.id
_entity.type
_entity.pdbx_description
1 polymer ?
#
loop_
_entity_poly.entity_id
_entity_poly.type
_entity_poly.pdbx_seq_one_letter_code
_entity_poly.pdbx_strand_id
1 'polypeptide(L)'
;MYLKILATALSAPVAFAALASDTGLSFTPEKISTEIDFGTLSGKAKERVYLPEEKGRKASQLDWKYSNAPIVKGAFNWDLLPRVSVGASGWTTLAGRGGNMVDRDWLDTSNPGTWTDESKHPNTRLNFANEFDLNIKGWLLNQPDYQLGLMAGYQENRYSFTAKGGSYIYSSEGGFRDETGAFPDGERAIGYKQHFKMPYIGLTGNYRYDSFEFGGSFKYSGWVKASDNDEHYNPEKRITYRSDVNNQNYYSV
;
A
#
# COMPACT_ATOMS: atom_id res chain seq x y z
N MET A 1 15.39 -18.64 12.75
CA MET A 1 14.76 -17.53 13.48
C MET A 1 13.69 -16.95 12.56
N TYR A 2 12.42 -17.23 12.83
CA TYR A 2 11.32 -16.74 11.99
C TYR A 2 10.82 -15.42 12.55
N LEU A 3 11.21 -14.33 11.94
CA LEU A 3 10.72 -12.99 12.26
C LEU A 3 9.28 -12.87 11.69
N LYS A 4 8.27 -12.69 12.55
CA LYS A 4 6.91 -12.36 12.10
C LYS A 4 6.78 -10.86 11.98
N ILE A 5 6.86 -10.34 10.75
CA ILE A 5 6.55 -8.94 10.45
C ILE A 5 5.07 -8.84 10.12
N LEU A 6 4.36 -8.01 10.85
CA LEU A 6 2.98 -7.65 10.56
C LEU A 6 3.00 -6.34 9.77
N ALA A 7 3.04 -6.44 8.44
CA ALA A 7 2.88 -5.29 7.57
C ALA A 7 1.38 -4.93 7.50
N THR A 8 0.96 -3.90 8.20
CA THR A 8 -0.36 -3.32 8.02
C THR A 8 -0.25 -2.15 7.04
N ALA A 9 -0.55 -2.38 5.77
CA ALA A 9 -0.79 -1.30 4.83
C ALA A 9 -2.20 -0.74 5.13
N LEU A 10 -2.29 0.44 5.72
CA LEU A 10 -3.50 1.22 5.73
C LEU A 10 -3.48 2.02 4.42
N SER A 11 -4.07 1.49 3.36
CA SER A 11 -4.45 2.31 2.22
C SER A 11 -5.59 3.20 2.71
N ALA A 12 -5.33 4.51 2.85
CA ALA A 12 -6.40 5.46 2.96
C ALA A 12 -7.25 5.34 1.68
N PRO A 13 -8.59 5.41 1.76
CA PRO A 13 -9.39 5.44 0.56
C PRO A 13 -8.92 6.62 -0.29
N VAL A 14 -8.47 6.32 -1.49
CA VAL A 14 -8.25 7.36 -2.50
C VAL A 14 -9.65 7.79 -2.88
N ALA A 15 -10.14 8.87 -2.29
CA ALA A 15 -11.32 9.53 -2.78
C ALA A 15 -10.93 10.11 -4.15
N PHE A 16 -11.24 9.39 -5.21
CA PHE A 16 -11.25 9.96 -6.54
C PHE A 16 -12.39 10.98 -6.58
N ALA A 17 -12.08 12.25 -6.40
CA ALA A 17 -12.90 13.29 -6.99
C ALA A 17 -12.71 13.12 -8.50
N ALA A 18 -13.58 12.37 -9.13
CA ALA A 18 -13.72 12.36 -10.59
C ALA A 18 -14.14 13.77 -10.99
N LEU A 19 -13.17 14.59 -11.33
CA LEU A 19 -13.44 15.69 -12.25
C LEU A 19 -13.72 14.98 -13.57
N ALA A 20 -14.99 14.76 -13.86
CA ALA A 20 -15.45 14.35 -15.17
C ALA A 20 -15.05 15.47 -16.15
N SER A 21 -13.85 15.39 -16.67
CA SER A 21 -13.51 16.05 -17.91
C SER A 21 -13.91 15.09 -19.02
N ASP A 22 -14.79 15.56 -19.87
CA ASP A 22 -15.42 14.93 -21.03
C ASP A 22 -14.40 14.60 -22.14
N THR A 23 -13.36 13.83 -21.82
CA THR A 23 -12.33 13.34 -22.75
C THR A 23 -12.13 11.83 -22.66
N GLY A 24 -13.14 11.11 -22.18
CA GLY A 24 -13.18 9.66 -22.24
C GLY A 24 -13.35 9.20 -23.68
N LEU A 25 -12.28 8.68 -24.30
CA LEU A 25 -12.43 7.88 -25.51
C LEU A 25 -13.17 6.59 -25.13
N SER A 26 -14.50 6.66 -25.11
CA SER A 26 -15.38 5.51 -25.00
C SER A 26 -15.44 4.82 -26.35
N PHE A 27 -14.66 3.76 -26.51
CA PHE A 27 -14.90 2.81 -27.60
C PHE A 27 -15.93 1.80 -27.09
N THR A 28 -17.15 1.92 -27.51
CA THR A 28 -18.22 0.94 -27.29
C THR A 28 -18.46 0.07 -28.52
N PRO A 29 -17.82 -1.09 -28.62
CA PRO A 29 -18.58 -2.28 -29.00
C PRO A 29 -19.47 -2.58 -27.77
N GLU A 30 -20.72 -2.92 -27.96
CA GLU A 30 -21.78 -3.04 -26.93
C GLU A 30 -21.47 -3.90 -25.68
N LYS A 31 -20.25 -4.39 -25.53
CA LYS A 31 -19.81 -5.30 -24.45
C LYS A 31 -18.46 -4.97 -23.83
N ILE A 32 -17.74 -4.00 -24.34
CA ILE A 32 -16.37 -3.68 -23.86
C ILE A 32 -16.32 -2.21 -23.47
N SER A 33 -15.79 -1.92 -22.29
CA SER A 33 -15.48 -0.57 -21.87
C SER A 33 -14.02 -0.46 -21.41
N THR A 34 -13.41 0.67 -21.69
CA THR A 34 -12.07 1.03 -21.25
C THR A 34 -12.09 2.39 -20.61
N GLU A 35 -11.23 2.57 -19.61
CA GLU A 35 -11.12 3.80 -18.82
C GLU A 35 -9.65 4.15 -18.60
N ILE A 36 -9.32 5.43 -18.67
CA ILE A 36 -8.02 5.96 -18.30
C ILE A 36 -8.25 7.16 -17.39
N ASP A 37 -7.68 7.09 -16.18
CA ASP A 37 -7.79 8.13 -15.17
C ASP A 37 -6.42 8.65 -14.76
N PHE A 38 -6.39 9.90 -14.33
CA PHE A 38 -5.24 10.50 -13.70
C PHE A 38 -5.63 10.95 -12.28
N GLY A 39 -4.72 10.75 -11.34
CA GLY A 39 -5.00 11.09 -9.96
C GLY A 39 -3.74 11.25 -9.13
N THR A 40 -3.92 11.27 -7.81
CA THR A 40 -2.82 11.32 -6.85
C THR A 40 -2.97 10.22 -5.80
N LEU A 41 -1.85 9.66 -5.39
CA LEU A 41 -1.75 8.67 -4.34
C LEU A 41 -1.15 9.31 -3.08
N SER A 42 -1.83 9.13 -1.94
CA SER A 42 -1.32 9.50 -0.63
C SER A 42 -1.56 8.36 0.35
N GLY A 43 -0.65 8.17 1.30
CA GLY A 43 -0.82 7.09 2.26
C GLY A 43 0.32 6.94 3.24
N LYS A 44 0.26 5.82 3.96
CA LYS A 44 1.24 5.44 4.96
C LYS A 44 1.46 3.93 4.91
N ALA A 45 2.71 3.52 4.76
CA ALA A 45 3.13 2.14 5.02
C ALA A 45 3.69 2.05 6.43
N LYS A 46 3.39 0.95 7.13
CA LYS A 46 3.92 0.66 8.45
C LYS A 46 4.53 -0.73 8.43
N GLU A 47 5.78 -0.78 8.77
CA GLU A 47 6.48 -2.02 9.08
C GLU A 47 6.55 -2.18 10.59
N ARG A 48 6.33 -3.40 11.09
CA ARG A 48 6.46 -3.72 12.51
C ARG A 48 7.14 -5.06 12.68
N VAL A 49 8.13 -5.06 13.53
CA VAL A 49 8.89 -6.26 13.90
C VAL A 49 8.47 -6.71 15.29
N TYR A 50 8.10 -7.99 15.39
CA TYR A 50 7.73 -8.61 16.65
C TYR A 50 8.65 -9.80 16.92
N LEU A 51 9.03 -10.00 18.18
CA LEU A 51 9.87 -11.09 18.66
C LEU A 51 9.00 -12.20 19.25
N PRO A 52 8.76 -13.32 18.52
CA PRO A 52 7.92 -14.41 19.00
C PRO A 52 8.45 -15.06 20.28
N GLU A 53 9.75 -15.16 20.41
CA GLU A 53 10.48 -15.69 21.58
C GLU A 53 10.26 -14.84 22.85
N GLU A 54 9.86 -13.58 22.69
CA GLU A 54 9.54 -12.67 23.77
C GLU A 54 8.03 -12.40 23.87
N LYS A 55 7.23 -13.43 23.72
CA LYS A 55 5.73 -13.38 23.77
C LYS A 55 5.11 -12.42 22.75
N GLY A 56 5.78 -12.20 21.62
CA GLY A 56 5.31 -11.30 20.57
C GLY A 56 5.49 -9.82 20.91
N ARG A 57 6.50 -9.48 21.72
CA ARG A 57 6.85 -8.08 21.98
C ARG A 57 7.24 -7.36 20.69
N LYS A 58 6.76 -6.14 20.53
CA LYS A 58 7.17 -5.27 19.44
C LYS A 58 8.60 -4.79 19.67
N ALA A 59 9.49 -5.03 18.71
CA ALA A 59 10.89 -4.62 18.75
C ALA A 59 11.17 -3.38 17.89
N SER A 60 10.53 -3.25 16.73
CA SER A 60 10.74 -2.11 15.83
C SER A 60 9.47 -1.69 15.12
N GLN A 61 9.40 -0.43 14.68
CA GLN A 61 8.36 0.10 13.83
C GLN A 61 8.88 1.22 12.93
N LEU A 62 8.75 1.02 11.62
CA LEU A 62 9.03 2.04 10.61
C LEU A 62 7.71 2.57 10.04
N ASP A 63 7.57 3.88 10.05
CA ASP A 63 6.41 4.61 9.55
C ASP A 63 6.79 5.41 8.30
N TRP A 64 6.41 4.93 7.12
CA TRP A 64 6.66 5.56 5.82
C TRP A 64 5.43 6.37 5.38
N LYS A 65 5.52 7.69 5.27
CA LYS A 65 4.46 8.55 4.78
C LYS A 65 4.79 9.07 3.39
N TYR A 66 3.78 9.16 2.54
CA TYR A 66 3.88 9.73 1.20
C TYR A 66 2.59 10.45 0.84
N SER A 67 2.69 11.49 0.01
CA SER A 67 1.54 12.30 -0.37
C SER A 67 1.66 12.83 -1.79
N ASN A 68 0.50 12.94 -2.45
CA ASN A 68 0.34 13.57 -3.76
C ASN A 68 1.26 12.99 -4.86
N ALA A 69 1.55 11.69 -4.82
CA ALA A 69 2.25 11.02 -5.90
C ALA A 69 1.30 10.90 -7.11
N PRO A 70 1.65 11.47 -8.28
CA PRO A 70 0.79 11.41 -9.45
C PRO A 70 0.72 9.97 -9.96
N ILE A 71 -0.48 9.53 -10.31
CA ILE A 71 -0.76 8.21 -10.85
C ILE A 71 -1.53 8.30 -12.17
N VAL A 72 -1.37 7.27 -12.98
CA VAL A 72 -2.29 6.91 -14.06
C VAL A 72 -2.92 5.57 -13.75
N LYS A 73 -4.23 5.45 -13.98
CA LYS A 73 -4.99 4.21 -13.86
C LYS A 73 -5.54 3.85 -15.23
N GLY A 74 -5.57 2.56 -15.54
CA GLY A 74 -6.28 2.00 -16.67
C GLY A 74 -7.24 0.92 -16.20
N ALA A 75 -8.41 0.82 -16.85
CA ALA A 75 -9.35 -0.25 -16.63
C ALA A 75 -9.92 -0.75 -17.95
N PHE A 76 -10.20 -2.05 -17.96
CA PHE A 76 -10.86 -2.76 -19.05
C PHE A 76 -11.96 -3.63 -18.45
N ASN A 77 -13.17 -3.57 -18.99
CA ASN A 77 -14.27 -4.45 -18.63
C ASN A 77 -14.89 -5.03 -19.87
N TRP A 78 -15.28 -6.30 -19.81
CA TRP A 78 -15.94 -7.03 -20.88
C TRP A 78 -17.13 -7.80 -20.33
N ASP A 79 -18.33 -7.48 -20.84
CA ASP A 79 -19.56 -8.20 -20.53
C ASP A 79 -19.61 -9.48 -21.36
N LEU A 80 -19.04 -10.55 -20.80
CA LEU A 80 -18.89 -11.84 -21.44
C LEU A 80 -20.26 -12.50 -21.70
N LEU A 81 -21.15 -12.42 -20.70
CA LEU A 81 -22.53 -12.94 -20.73
C LEU A 81 -23.48 -11.87 -20.14
N PRO A 82 -24.81 -12.01 -20.33
CA PRO A 82 -25.77 -11.02 -19.81
C PRO A 82 -25.68 -10.71 -18.31
N ARG A 83 -25.09 -11.61 -17.53
CA ARG A 83 -24.92 -11.46 -16.07
C ARG A 83 -23.51 -11.72 -15.60
N VAL A 84 -22.52 -11.79 -16.50
CA VAL A 84 -21.13 -12.05 -16.14
C VAL A 84 -20.22 -11.10 -16.89
N SER A 85 -19.44 -10.33 -16.15
CA SER A 85 -18.40 -9.47 -16.70
C SER A 85 -17.02 -9.88 -16.18
N VAL A 86 -15.99 -9.70 -16.99
CA VAL A 86 -14.59 -9.84 -16.58
C VAL A 86 -13.90 -8.48 -16.66
N GLY A 87 -12.99 -8.22 -15.74
CA GLY A 87 -12.29 -6.95 -15.68
C GLY A 87 -10.79 -7.12 -15.44
N ALA A 88 -10.05 -6.19 -16.00
CA ALA A 88 -8.64 -5.99 -15.68
C ALA A 88 -8.43 -4.51 -15.40
N SER A 89 -7.73 -4.18 -14.34
CA SER A 89 -7.38 -2.79 -14.05
C SER A 89 -6.00 -2.70 -13.40
N GLY A 90 -5.45 -1.52 -13.38
CA GLY A 90 -4.22 -1.27 -12.69
C GLY A 90 -3.87 0.21 -12.70
N TRP A 91 -3.00 0.60 -11.81
CA TRP A 91 -2.46 1.94 -11.77
C TRP A 91 -0.96 1.91 -11.45
N THR A 92 -0.27 2.96 -11.82
CA THR A 92 1.14 3.16 -11.47
C THR A 92 1.42 4.63 -11.21
N THR A 93 2.40 4.89 -10.34
CA THR A 93 2.91 6.24 -10.15
C THR A 93 3.67 6.70 -11.38
N LEU A 94 3.41 7.93 -11.81
CA LEU A 94 4.11 8.59 -12.94
C LEU A 94 5.44 9.19 -12.50
N ALA A 95 5.56 9.55 -11.22
CA ALA A 95 6.78 10.07 -10.63
C ALA A 95 6.86 9.72 -9.15
N GLY A 96 8.09 9.51 -8.66
CA GLY A 96 8.34 9.38 -7.23
C GLY A 96 8.08 10.71 -6.51
N ARG A 97 7.58 10.63 -5.28
CA ARG A 97 7.28 11.82 -4.44
C ARG A 97 7.95 11.75 -3.09
N GLY A 98 8.27 12.92 -2.57
CA GLY A 98 8.80 13.10 -1.24
C GLY A 98 7.79 12.73 -0.16
N GLY A 99 8.31 12.39 1.00
CA GLY A 99 7.58 12.02 2.18
C GLY A 99 8.48 12.14 3.40
N ASN A 100 8.13 11.43 4.46
CA ASN A 100 9.01 11.25 5.61
C ASN A 100 8.95 9.81 6.12
N MET A 101 10.01 9.40 6.79
CA MET A 101 10.05 8.12 7.49
C MET A 101 10.53 8.35 8.93
N VAL A 102 9.94 7.60 9.85
CA VAL A 102 10.35 7.53 11.24
C VAL A 102 10.48 6.06 11.61
N ASP A 103 11.65 5.71 12.11
CA ASP A 103 11.96 4.39 12.67
C ASP A 103 12.06 4.50 14.18
N ARG A 104 11.47 3.54 14.91
CA ARG A 104 11.54 3.44 16.36
C ARG A 104 11.74 2.02 16.80
N ASP A 105 12.68 1.83 17.74
CA ASP A 105 12.96 0.56 18.34
C ASP A 105 12.63 0.53 19.83
N TRP A 106 12.21 -0.63 20.31
CA TRP A 106 11.89 -0.95 21.70
C TRP A 106 12.83 -2.06 22.19
N LEU A 107 14.07 -1.70 22.49
CA LEU A 107 15.13 -2.66 22.82
C LEU A 107 15.20 -2.99 24.32
N ASP A 108 14.67 -2.12 25.19
CA ASP A 108 14.62 -2.36 26.62
C ASP A 108 13.50 -3.35 26.98
N THR A 109 13.89 -4.56 27.35
CA THR A 109 12.98 -5.64 27.78
C THR A 109 12.32 -5.37 29.13
N SER A 110 12.91 -4.51 29.96
CA SER A 110 12.36 -4.13 31.28
C SER A 110 11.28 -3.09 31.15
N ASN A 111 11.26 -2.29 30.06
CA ASN A 111 10.27 -1.26 29.77
C ASN A 111 9.75 -1.34 28.33
N PRO A 112 9.03 -2.39 27.95
CA PRO A 112 8.65 -2.69 26.56
C PRO A 112 7.66 -1.69 25.96
N GLY A 113 7.09 -0.80 26.75
CA GLY A 113 6.17 0.26 26.28
C GLY A 113 6.87 1.52 25.78
N THR A 114 8.16 1.68 26.10
CA THR A 114 8.92 2.90 25.81
C THR A 114 9.96 2.61 24.73
N TRP A 115 9.95 3.39 23.64
CA TRP A 115 10.99 3.27 22.61
C TRP A 115 12.34 3.71 23.15
N THR A 116 13.39 3.03 22.75
CA THR A 116 14.78 3.32 23.14
C THR A 116 15.51 4.14 22.09
N ASP A 117 15.20 3.88 20.83
CA ASP A 117 15.88 4.44 19.68
C ASP A 117 14.88 5.01 18.71
N GLU A 118 15.19 6.17 18.14
CA GLU A 118 14.39 6.82 17.10
C GLU A 118 15.31 7.41 16.04
N SER A 119 14.99 7.15 14.77
CA SER A 119 15.54 7.92 13.65
C SER A 119 14.45 8.58 12.84
N LYS A 120 14.76 9.77 12.30
CA LYS A 120 13.85 10.59 11.48
C LYS A 120 14.52 10.94 10.18
N HIS A 121 13.86 10.61 9.07
CA HIS A 121 14.36 10.82 7.73
C HIS A 121 13.39 11.69 6.92
N PRO A 122 13.51 13.02 7.01
CA PRO A 122 12.64 13.94 6.27
C PRO A 122 12.88 13.88 4.75
N ASN A 123 14.06 13.46 4.32
CA ASN A 123 14.38 13.22 2.91
C ASN A 123 14.04 11.78 2.51
N THR A 124 12.76 11.44 2.57
CA THR A 124 12.23 10.14 2.16
C THR A 124 11.47 10.29 0.85
N ARG A 125 11.54 9.26 0.00
CA ARG A 125 10.87 9.24 -1.30
C ARG A 125 10.13 7.92 -1.50
N LEU A 126 8.87 8.00 -1.92
CA LEU A 126 8.21 6.90 -2.63
C LEU A 126 8.81 6.86 -4.05
N ASN A 127 9.58 5.83 -4.37
CA ASN A 127 10.21 5.67 -5.68
C ASN A 127 9.17 5.32 -6.73
N PHE A 128 8.37 4.31 -6.43
CA PHE A 128 7.20 3.91 -7.21
C PHE A 128 6.18 3.17 -6.33
N ALA A 129 4.94 3.17 -6.80
CA ALA A 129 3.89 2.27 -6.39
C ALA A 129 3.06 1.86 -7.60
N ASN A 130 2.57 0.63 -7.61
CA ASN A 130 1.67 0.14 -8.66
C ASN A 130 0.71 -0.92 -8.13
N GLU A 131 -0.37 -1.11 -8.88
CA GLU A 131 -1.38 -2.13 -8.64
C GLU A 131 -1.77 -2.78 -9.97
N PHE A 132 -2.08 -4.05 -9.90
CA PHE A 132 -2.72 -4.81 -10.96
C PHE A 132 -3.86 -5.63 -10.37
N ASP A 133 -5.00 -5.65 -11.03
CA ASP A 133 -6.22 -6.35 -10.61
C ASP A 133 -6.84 -7.10 -11.79
N LEU A 134 -7.21 -8.35 -11.55
CA LEU A 134 -8.06 -9.15 -12.44
C LEU A 134 -9.29 -9.61 -11.68
N ASN A 135 -10.47 -9.46 -12.28
CA ASN A 135 -11.70 -9.83 -11.62
C ASN A 135 -12.77 -10.41 -12.55
N ILE A 136 -13.67 -11.15 -11.94
CA ILE A 136 -14.93 -11.58 -12.52
C ILE A 136 -16.07 -11.04 -11.65
N LYS A 137 -17.14 -10.58 -12.30
CA LYS A 137 -18.35 -10.03 -11.66
C LYS A 137 -19.55 -10.85 -12.08
N GLY A 138 -20.39 -11.22 -11.12
CA GLY A 138 -21.69 -11.86 -11.36
C GLY A 138 -22.81 -10.91 -10.94
N TRP A 139 -23.62 -10.44 -11.89
CA TRP A 139 -24.68 -9.48 -11.64
C TRP A 139 -25.94 -10.17 -11.11
N LEU A 140 -26.26 -9.95 -9.84
CA LEU A 140 -27.48 -10.43 -9.19
C LEU A 140 -28.69 -9.60 -9.63
N LEU A 141 -28.52 -8.28 -9.63
CA LEU A 141 -29.46 -7.32 -10.20
C LEU A 141 -28.79 -6.67 -11.41
N ASN A 142 -29.48 -6.69 -12.55
CA ASN A 142 -28.98 -6.10 -13.79
C ASN A 142 -30.16 -5.43 -14.51
N GLN A 143 -30.39 -4.17 -14.17
CA GLN A 143 -31.43 -3.30 -14.73
C GLN A 143 -30.77 -2.16 -15.50
N PRO A 144 -31.50 -1.47 -16.40
CA PRO A 144 -30.94 -0.35 -17.17
C PRO A 144 -30.30 0.74 -16.30
N ASP A 145 -30.89 1.02 -15.12
CA ASP A 145 -30.50 2.15 -14.28
C ASP A 145 -29.65 1.71 -13.07
N TYR A 146 -29.61 0.42 -12.74
CA TYR A 146 -28.80 -0.05 -11.62
C TYR A 146 -28.35 -1.50 -11.79
N GLN A 147 -27.16 -1.75 -11.29
CA GLN A 147 -26.57 -3.07 -11.23
C GLN A 147 -26.03 -3.31 -9.82
N LEU A 148 -26.20 -4.53 -9.33
CA LEU A 148 -25.60 -4.99 -8.08
C LEU A 148 -25.10 -6.41 -8.30
N GLY A 149 -23.85 -6.66 -7.91
CA GLY A 149 -23.20 -7.94 -8.15
C GLY A 149 -22.20 -8.35 -7.07
N LEU A 150 -21.85 -9.62 -7.13
CA LEU A 150 -20.70 -10.19 -6.45
C LEU A 150 -19.49 -10.12 -7.36
N MET A 151 -18.31 -10.01 -6.78
CA MET A 151 -17.06 -10.07 -7.51
C MET A 151 -16.07 -10.97 -6.79
N ALA A 152 -15.20 -11.59 -7.57
CA ALA A 152 -14.02 -12.29 -7.09
C ALA A 152 -12.83 -11.93 -7.98
N GLY A 153 -11.64 -11.88 -7.42
CA GLY A 153 -10.49 -11.46 -8.19
C GLY A 153 -9.16 -11.72 -7.50
N TYR A 154 -8.13 -11.24 -8.17
CA TYR A 154 -6.76 -11.28 -7.71
C TYR A 154 -6.10 -9.93 -7.95
N GLN A 155 -5.51 -9.38 -6.90
CA GLN A 155 -4.86 -8.08 -6.92
C GLN A 155 -3.42 -8.21 -6.44
N GLU A 156 -2.51 -7.49 -7.09
CA GLU A 156 -1.13 -7.30 -6.62
C GLU A 156 -0.83 -5.82 -6.42
N ASN A 157 -0.17 -5.49 -5.30
CA ASN A 157 0.32 -4.14 -5.03
C ASN A 157 1.81 -4.18 -4.72
N ARG A 158 2.56 -3.20 -5.24
CA ARG A 158 4.00 -3.06 -4.98
C ARG A 158 4.32 -1.62 -4.61
N TYR A 159 5.18 -1.48 -3.62
CA TYR A 159 5.68 -0.18 -3.15
C TYR A 159 7.19 -0.23 -3.00
N SER A 160 7.87 0.89 -3.28
CA SER A 160 9.30 1.04 -3.06
C SER A 160 9.60 2.41 -2.50
N PHE A 161 10.40 2.43 -1.44
CA PHE A 161 10.78 3.64 -0.72
C PHE A 161 12.29 3.74 -0.57
N THR A 162 12.79 4.97 -0.39
CA THR A 162 14.17 5.25 0.02
C THR A 162 14.16 6.41 1.00
N ALA A 163 14.80 6.23 2.15
CA ALA A 163 15.08 7.28 3.12
C ALA A 163 16.56 7.66 3.04
N LYS A 164 16.86 8.97 3.12
CA LYS A 164 18.20 9.53 3.03
C LYS A 164 18.45 10.53 4.14
N GLY A 165 19.72 10.57 4.61
CA GLY A 165 20.14 11.50 5.66
C GLY A 165 19.24 11.38 6.90
N GLY A 166 19.11 12.45 7.66
CA GLY A 166 18.23 12.50 8.82
C GLY A 166 18.99 12.59 10.14
N SER A 167 18.26 12.42 11.24
CA SER A 167 18.81 12.50 12.60
C SER A 167 18.35 11.31 13.43
N TYR A 168 19.09 11.03 14.49
CA TYR A 168 18.74 9.96 15.43
C TYR A 168 18.91 10.38 16.89
N ILE A 169 18.20 9.67 17.75
CA ILE A 169 18.34 9.67 19.21
C ILE A 169 18.35 8.19 19.61
N TYR A 170 19.47 7.71 20.12
CA TYR A 170 19.66 6.33 20.50
C TYR A 170 20.03 6.20 21.98
N SER A 171 19.73 5.06 22.54
CA SER A 171 20.24 4.68 23.87
C SER A 171 21.55 3.93 23.71
N SER A 172 22.53 4.24 24.57
CA SER A 172 23.83 3.56 24.61
C SER A 172 24.00 2.75 25.91
N GLU A 173 25.15 2.12 26.04
CA GLU A 173 25.56 1.51 27.34
C GLU A 173 25.64 2.57 28.45
N GLY A 174 25.82 3.84 28.10
CA GLY A 174 25.95 4.96 29.03
C GLY A 174 24.63 5.49 29.57
N GLY A 175 23.51 5.30 28.84
CA GLY A 175 22.24 5.84 29.29
C GLY A 175 21.08 5.70 28.29
N PHE A 176 19.91 6.16 28.77
CA PHE A 176 18.68 6.13 28.02
C PHE A 176 18.56 7.39 27.14
N ARG A 177 18.54 7.21 25.80
CA ARG A 177 18.44 8.29 24.79
C ARG A 177 19.53 9.35 24.93
N ASP A 178 20.73 8.92 25.25
CA ASP A 178 21.88 9.75 25.57
C ASP A 178 22.77 10.04 24.34
N GLU A 179 22.59 9.28 23.24
CA GLU A 179 23.32 9.47 22.00
C GLU A 179 22.46 10.15 20.95
N THR A 180 22.92 11.27 20.41
CA THR A 180 22.25 11.99 19.34
C THR A 180 23.21 12.28 18.19
N GLY A 181 22.70 12.22 16.96
CA GLY A 181 23.50 12.50 15.78
C GLY A 181 22.69 12.66 14.52
N ALA A 182 23.40 12.71 13.41
CA ALA A 182 22.82 12.84 12.08
C ALA A 182 23.48 11.84 11.12
N PHE A 183 22.66 11.29 10.22
CA PHE A 183 23.15 10.55 9.06
C PHE A 183 23.68 11.55 8.02
N PRO A 184 24.72 11.19 7.26
CA PRO A 184 25.26 12.05 6.21
C PRO A 184 24.17 12.49 5.23
N ASP A 185 24.11 13.79 4.95
CA ASP A 185 23.05 14.35 4.11
C ASP A 185 23.11 13.80 2.68
N GLY A 186 21.95 13.47 2.12
CA GLY A 186 21.83 12.90 0.78
C GLY A 186 22.25 11.42 0.66
N GLU A 187 22.90 10.83 1.65
CA GLU A 187 23.23 9.40 1.64
C GLU A 187 22.01 8.54 1.97
N ARG A 188 21.99 7.35 1.39
CA ARG A 188 20.92 6.39 1.61
C ARG A 188 21.06 5.78 3.01
N ALA A 189 20.01 5.93 3.83
CA ALA A 189 19.93 5.32 5.14
C ALA A 189 19.14 4.01 5.13
N ILE A 190 17.92 4.03 4.60
CA ILE A 190 17.03 2.85 4.53
C ILE A 190 16.38 2.76 3.17
N GLY A 191 16.26 1.56 2.64
CA GLY A 191 15.50 1.21 1.43
C GLY A 191 14.46 0.16 1.76
N TYR A 192 13.19 0.38 1.39
CA TYR A 192 12.10 -0.51 1.72
C TYR A 192 11.25 -0.86 0.50
N LYS A 193 10.92 -2.14 0.34
CA LYS A 193 10.05 -2.64 -0.71
C LYS A 193 9.00 -3.55 -0.11
N GLN A 194 7.75 -3.39 -0.57
CA GLN A 194 6.63 -4.27 -0.22
C GLN A 194 5.98 -4.82 -1.48
N HIS A 195 5.53 -6.07 -1.40
CA HIS A 195 4.74 -6.74 -2.40
C HIS A 195 3.59 -7.50 -1.74
N PHE A 196 2.36 -7.20 -2.15
CA PHE A 196 1.14 -7.83 -1.67
C PHE A 196 0.48 -8.62 -2.80
N LYS A 197 0.03 -9.82 -2.50
CA LYS A 197 -0.75 -10.70 -3.38
C LYS A 197 -2.06 -11.03 -2.68
N MET A 198 -3.18 -10.68 -3.30
CA MET A 198 -4.48 -10.64 -2.64
C MET A 198 -5.56 -11.28 -3.52
N PRO A 199 -5.79 -12.60 -3.42
CA PRO A 199 -7.06 -13.13 -3.90
C PRO A 199 -8.18 -12.55 -3.03
N TYR A 200 -9.29 -12.11 -3.62
CA TYR A 200 -10.35 -11.42 -2.89
C TYR A 200 -11.75 -11.80 -3.37
N ILE A 201 -12.72 -11.53 -2.53
CA ILE A 201 -14.14 -11.48 -2.87
C ILE A 201 -14.67 -10.07 -2.59
N GLY A 202 -15.81 -9.73 -3.18
CA GLY A 202 -16.36 -8.39 -2.97
C GLY A 202 -17.77 -8.20 -3.48
N LEU A 203 -18.25 -6.98 -3.28
CA LEU A 203 -19.50 -6.46 -3.81
C LEU A 203 -19.18 -5.36 -4.80
N THR A 204 -19.99 -5.22 -5.83
CA THR A 204 -19.88 -4.16 -6.82
C THR A 204 -21.27 -3.68 -7.22
N GLY A 205 -21.41 -2.39 -7.48
CA GLY A 205 -22.67 -1.83 -7.94
C GLY A 205 -22.45 -0.58 -8.76
N ASN A 206 -23.39 -0.36 -9.69
CA ASN A 206 -23.48 0.84 -10.51
C ASN A 206 -24.90 1.38 -10.42
N TYR A 207 -25.03 2.69 -10.42
CA TYR A 207 -26.33 3.37 -10.48
C TYR A 207 -26.24 4.54 -11.45
N ARG A 208 -27.21 4.60 -12.38
CA ARG A 208 -27.34 5.68 -13.35
C ARG A 208 -28.57 6.50 -13.03
N TYR A 209 -28.39 7.80 -12.96
CA TYR A 209 -29.47 8.74 -12.79
C TYR A 209 -29.28 9.90 -13.76
N ASP A 210 -30.19 10.00 -14.74
CA ASP A 210 -30.08 10.97 -15.83
C ASP A 210 -28.73 10.85 -16.57
N SER A 211 -27.93 11.89 -16.52
CA SER A 211 -26.57 11.96 -17.12
C SER A 211 -25.46 11.55 -16.15
N PHE A 212 -25.80 11.19 -14.91
CA PHE A 212 -24.83 10.81 -13.89
C PHE A 212 -24.72 9.28 -13.77
N GLU A 213 -23.50 8.81 -13.60
CA GLU A 213 -23.22 7.42 -13.28
C GLU A 213 -22.38 7.33 -12.00
N PHE A 214 -22.84 6.50 -11.07
CA PHE A 214 -22.19 6.25 -9.79
C PHE A 214 -21.80 4.78 -9.74
N GLY A 215 -20.53 4.50 -9.51
CA GLY A 215 -20.01 3.16 -9.34
C GLY A 215 -19.26 2.99 -8.02
N GLY A 216 -19.34 1.80 -7.46
CA GLY A 216 -18.62 1.49 -6.24
C GLY A 216 -18.35 -0.01 -6.09
N SER A 217 -17.33 -0.33 -5.33
CA SER A 217 -17.02 -1.72 -4.98
C SER A 217 -16.45 -1.81 -3.57
N PHE A 218 -16.75 -2.91 -2.92
CA PHE A 218 -16.12 -3.32 -1.66
C PHE A 218 -15.38 -4.63 -1.89
N LYS A 219 -14.10 -4.69 -1.53
CA LYS A 219 -13.26 -5.89 -1.64
C LYS A 219 -12.79 -6.33 -0.26
N TYR A 220 -12.77 -7.64 -0.04
CA TYR A 220 -12.22 -8.25 1.16
C TYR A 220 -11.34 -9.45 0.80
N SER A 221 -10.21 -9.58 1.49
CA SER A 221 -9.36 -10.76 1.48
C SER A 221 -8.90 -11.11 2.89
N GLY A 222 -9.01 -12.38 3.27
CA GLY A 222 -8.36 -12.98 4.44
C GLY A 222 -7.13 -13.83 4.05
N TRP A 223 -6.72 -13.78 2.77
CA TRP A 223 -5.67 -14.64 2.21
C TRP A 223 -4.49 -13.86 1.65
N VAL A 224 -4.28 -12.65 2.12
CA VAL A 224 -3.18 -11.81 1.65
C VAL A 224 -1.85 -12.47 1.97
N LYS A 225 -0.98 -12.53 0.97
CA LYS A 225 0.45 -12.81 1.12
C LYS A 225 1.21 -11.52 0.95
N ALA A 226 2.00 -11.16 1.95
CA ALA A 226 2.86 -9.99 1.92
C ALA A 226 4.31 -10.43 2.02
N SER A 227 5.16 -9.86 1.19
CA SER A 227 6.61 -9.98 1.31
C SER A 227 7.24 -8.61 1.32
N ASP A 228 8.33 -8.47 2.04
CA ASP A 228 9.09 -7.23 2.06
C ASP A 228 10.59 -7.48 1.98
N ASN A 229 11.30 -6.38 1.69
CA ASN A 229 12.75 -6.30 1.73
C ASN A 229 13.12 -4.95 2.31
N ASP A 230 13.70 -4.97 3.50
CA ASP A 230 14.20 -3.81 4.21
C ASP A 230 15.72 -3.81 4.22
N GLU A 231 16.34 -2.74 3.73
CA GLU A 231 17.78 -2.58 3.58
C GLU A 231 18.26 -1.39 4.41
N HIS A 232 19.05 -1.67 5.45
CA HIS A 232 19.73 -0.66 6.24
C HIS A 232 21.16 -0.44 5.70
N TYR A 233 21.47 0.80 5.35
CA TYR A 233 22.76 1.20 4.79
C TYR A 233 23.62 1.84 5.88
N ASN A 234 24.26 1.00 6.68
CA ASN A 234 25.27 1.47 7.63
C ASN A 234 26.63 1.51 6.92
N PRO A 235 27.48 2.55 7.10
CA PRO A 235 28.81 2.63 6.51
C PRO A 235 29.70 1.41 6.78
N GLU A 236 29.54 0.80 7.96
CA GLU A 236 30.34 -0.37 8.35
C GLU A 236 29.72 -1.71 7.93
N LYS A 237 28.39 -1.77 7.81
CA LYS A 237 27.68 -3.01 7.53
C LYS A 237 26.30 -2.77 6.91
N ARG A 238 26.13 -3.23 5.68
CA ARG A 238 24.79 -3.30 5.07
C ARG A 238 24.03 -4.50 5.62
N ILE A 239 22.81 -4.26 6.14
CA ILE A 239 21.94 -5.30 6.67
C ILE A 239 20.68 -5.35 5.82
N THR A 240 20.25 -6.54 5.43
CA THR A 240 19.01 -6.77 4.70
C THR A 240 18.11 -7.70 5.50
N TYR A 241 16.91 -7.23 5.80
CA TYR A 241 15.82 -8.03 6.37
C TYR A 241 14.84 -8.42 5.28
N ARG A 242 14.35 -9.63 5.33
CA ARG A 242 13.31 -10.13 4.43
C ARG A 242 12.25 -10.86 5.21
N SER A 243 10.99 -10.60 4.87
CA SER A 243 9.87 -11.22 5.54
C SER A 243 8.81 -11.65 4.56
N ASP A 244 8.20 -12.77 4.91
CA ASP A 244 7.04 -13.31 4.22
C ASP A 244 5.94 -13.57 5.25
N VAL A 245 4.77 -12.98 5.04
CA VAL A 245 3.61 -13.10 5.92
C VAL A 245 2.42 -13.58 5.11
N ASN A 246 1.69 -14.55 5.64
CA ASN A 246 0.52 -15.12 4.99
C ASN A 246 -0.74 -14.86 5.81
N ASN A 247 -1.91 -15.00 5.17
CA ASN A 247 -3.23 -14.92 5.79
C ASN A 247 -3.48 -13.60 6.53
N GLN A 248 -3.07 -12.49 5.91
CA GLN A 248 -3.39 -11.17 6.39
C GLN A 248 -4.72 -10.68 5.84
N ASN A 249 -5.33 -9.72 6.53
CA ASN A 249 -6.59 -9.14 6.11
C ASN A 249 -6.37 -7.91 5.23
N TYR A 250 -7.19 -7.78 4.21
CA TYR A 250 -7.27 -6.60 3.34
C TYR A 250 -8.74 -6.26 3.09
N TYR A 251 -9.04 -4.98 3.04
CA TYR A 251 -10.31 -4.46 2.57
C TYR A 251 -10.11 -3.14 1.84
N SER A 252 -10.94 -2.87 0.85
CA SER A 252 -11.02 -1.60 0.15
C SER A 252 -12.46 -1.23 -0.21
N VAL A 253 -12.70 0.04 -0.34
CA VAL A 253 -13.92 0.66 -0.85
C VAL A 253 -13.55 1.66 -1.94
#